data_6c7e141a33b358e0fc56cc3596e0de92
#
_entry.id   6c7e141a33b358e0fc56cc3596e0de92
#
_cell.length_a   1.000
_cell.length_b   1.000
_cell.length_c   1.000
_cell.angle_alpha   90.00
_cell.angle_beta   90.00
_cell.angle_gamma   90.00
#
_symmetry.space_group_name_H-M   'P 1'
#
loop_
_entity.id
_entity.type
_entity.pdbx_description
1 polymer ?
#
loop_
_entity_poly.entity_id
_entity_poly.type
_entity_poly.pdbx_seq_one_letter_code
_entity_poly.pdbx_strand_id
1 'polypeptide(L)'
;MNSYTKFAHLYDSLMNSDVDYEKWADYIENLFDKYEKHPNLVCDLACGTGNITLPLSRRGYEMIGVDRSFDMLSIAREKAQDMGLDAMFLQQDLKNLDLYGSCDAFLCMIDGFNYILNPNTLYKIAKRIKTCFLEPDGIFVFDLSSRYKLCNFIGNNTFVHDGDDIFYAWENKYYENTKMCEMYLNFFVKSGKGYQRFGERHLQHAYTEDEIKKIFLSAGFSQVDSFSPLTFDKPKADDMRIVYVAK
;
A
#
# COMPACT_ATOMS: atom_id res chain seq x y z
N MET A 1 15.23 -3.14 20.59
CA MET A 1 14.27 -2.38 19.79
C MET A 1 14.27 -2.99 18.41
N ASN A 2 13.13 -3.47 17.95
CA ASN A 2 13.04 -4.07 16.61
C ASN A 2 13.33 -3.00 15.55
N SER A 3 13.96 -3.38 14.43
CA SER A 3 14.27 -2.49 13.30
C SER A 3 13.03 -1.76 12.76
N TYR A 4 11.88 -2.43 12.74
CA TYR A 4 10.60 -1.85 12.32
C TYR A 4 10.15 -0.61 13.10
N THR A 5 10.42 -0.53 14.41
CA THR A 5 10.03 0.63 15.23
C THR A 5 10.75 1.91 14.77
N LYS A 6 12.06 1.80 14.49
CA LYS A 6 12.85 2.93 14.02
C LYS A 6 12.50 3.34 12.59
N PHE A 7 12.24 2.35 11.74
CA PHE A 7 11.81 2.61 10.37
C PHE A 7 10.46 3.31 10.33
N ALA A 8 9.50 2.91 11.18
CA ALA A 8 8.19 3.52 11.22
C ALA A 8 8.24 5.04 11.48
N HIS A 9 9.10 5.49 12.40
CA HIS A 9 9.28 6.92 12.66
C HIS A 9 9.94 7.69 11.50
N LEU A 10 10.78 7.02 10.71
CA LEU A 10 11.44 7.63 9.56
C LEU A 10 10.62 7.50 8.27
N TYR A 11 9.70 6.54 8.23
CA TYR A 11 8.91 6.21 7.05
C TYR A 11 8.22 7.44 6.47
N ASP A 12 7.51 8.20 7.29
CA ASP A 12 6.79 9.37 6.84
C ASP A 12 7.72 10.45 6.28
N SER A 13 8.87 10.68 6.92
CA SER A 13 9.84 11.67 6.45
C SER A 13 10.47 11.28 5.10
N LEU A 14 10.67 9.99 4.87
CA LEU A 14 11.19 9.47 3.62
C LEU A 14 10.14 9.43 2.50
N MET A 15 8.91 9.02 2.83
CA MET A 15 7.84 8.85 1.86
C MET A 15 7.14 10.15 1.48
N ASN A 16 7.05 11.13 2.38
CA ASN A 16 6.38 12.41 2.12
C ASN A 16 7.07 13.25 1.05
N SER A 17 8.37 13.00 0.76
CA SER A 17 9.05 13.63 -0.37
C SER A 17 8.64 13.02 -1.72
N ASP A 18 8.21 11.76 -1.72
CA ASP A 18 8.01 10.98 -2.95
C ASP A 18 6.53 10.78 -3.30
N VAL A 19 5.63 10.87 -2.30
CA VAL A 19 4.20 10.57 -2.45
C VAL A 19 3.34 11.73 -1.95
N ASP A 20 2.58 12.32 -2.85
CA ASP A 20 1.54 13.32 -2.51
C ASP A 20 0.24 12.59 -2.14
N TYR A 21 0.07 12.28 -0.86
CA TYR A 21 -1.08 11.53 -0.35
C TYR A 21 -2.42 12.26 -0.51
N GLU A 22 -2.41 13.60 -0.55
CA GLU A 22 -3.64 14.36 -0.83
C GLU A 22 -4.12 14.14 -2.26
N LYS A 23 -3.19 14.16 -3.24
CA LYS A 23 -3.54 13.82 -4.62
C LYS A 23 -4.02 12.38 -4.77
N TRP A 24 -3.48 11.45 -3.98
CA TRP A 24 -3.99 10.08 -3.96
C TRP A 24 -5.40 10.00 -3.39
N ALA A 25 -5.71 10.75 -2.33
CA ALA A 25 -7.05 10.81 -1.77
C ALA A 25 -8.03 11.44 -2.78
N ASP A 26 -7.67 12.56 -3.45
CA ASP A 26 -8.46 13.15 -4.53
C ASP A 26 -8.73 12.14 -5.66
N TYR A 27 -7.71 11.37 -6.03
CA TYR A 27 -7.85 10.39 -7.09
C TYR A 27 -8.75 9.21 -6.70
N ILE A 28 -8.69 8.75 -5.44
CA ILE A 28 -9.58 7.71 -4.91
C ILE A 28 -11.04 8.19 -4.96
N GLU A 29 -11.34 9.43 -4.53
CA GLU A 29 -12.68 10.01 -4.63
C GLU A 29 -13.14 10.10 -6.08
N ASN A 30 -12.27 10.56 -6.99
CA ASN A 30 -12.57 10.61 -8.43
C ASN A 30 -12.82 9.20 -9.02
N LEU A 31 -12.20 8.15 -8.49
CA LEU A 31 -12.51 6.77 -8.86
C LEU A 31 -13.87 6.35 -8.32
N PHE A 32 -14.22 6.70 -7.08
CA PHE A 32 -15.56 6.44 -6.55
C PHE A 32 -16.63 7.09 -7.42
N ASP A 33 -16.47 8.37 -7.75
CA ASP A 33 -17.39 9.11 -8.64
C ASP A 33 -17.48 8.48 -10.02
N LYS A 34 -16.35 8.12 -10.63
CA LYS A 34 -16.30 7.47 -11.95
C LYS A 34 -17.11 6.17 -11.99
N TYR A 35 -17.13 5.41 -10.89
CA TYR A 35 -17.88 4.17 -10.78
C TYR A 35 -19.25 4.34 -10.13
N GLU A 36 -19.70 5.60 -9.93
CA GLU A 36 -20.98 5.95 -9.30
C GLU A 36 -21.12 5.27 -7.91
N LYS A 37 -20.03 5.29 -7.11
CA LYS A 37 -19.97 4.74 -5.76
C LYS A 37 -19.86 5.88 -4.74
N HIS A 38 -20.62 5.75 -3.67
CA HIS A 38 -20.64 6.73 -2.57
C HIS A 38 -20.44 5.99 -1.24
N PRO A 39 -19.24 5.43 -1.01
CA PRO A 39 -18.97 4.67 0.21
C PRO A 39 -19.04 5.58 1.43
N ASN A 40 -19.59 5.07 2.53
CA ASN A 40 -19.51 5.69 3.84
C ASN A 40 -18.39 5.05 4.66
N LEU A 41 -18.39 3.70 4.75
CA LEU A 41 -17.40 2.93 5.48
C LEU A 41 -16.34 2.36 4.54
N VAL A 42 -15.10 2.77 4.72
CA VAL A 42 -13.95 2.39 3.88
C VAL A 42 -12.89 1.67 4.70
N CYS A 43 -12.45 0.51 4.25
CA CYS A 43 -11.38 -0.26 4.87
C CYS A 43 -10.07 -0.11 4.07
N ASP A 44 -9.04 0.47 4.69
CA ASP A 44 -7.70 0.66 4.12
C ASP A 44 -6.77 -0.45 4.60
N LEU A 45 -6.40 -1.36 3.70
CA LEU A 45 -5.58 -2.53 3.95
C LEU A 45 -4.10 -2.21 3.76
N ALA A 46 -3.24 -2.71 4.67
CA ALA A 46 -1.84 -2.36 4.75
C ALA A 46 -1.65 -0.83 4.88
N CYS A 47 -2.46 -0.20 5.73
CA CYS A 47 -2.56 1.24 5.87
C CYS A 47 -1.30 1.92 6.40
N GLY A 48 -0.34 1.17 6.95
CA GLY A 48 0.91 1.68 7.50
C GLY A 48 0.67 2.73 8.59
N THR A 49 1.25 3.90 8.41
CA THR A 49 1.11 5.07 9.31
C THR A 49 -0.16 5.91 9.03
N GLY A 50 -1.10 5.38 8.23
CA GLY A 50 -2.39 6.01 7.97
C GLY A 50 -2.38 7.15 6.94
N ASN A 51 -1.37 7.22 6.09
CA ASN A 51 -1.21 8.34 5.15
C ASN A 51 -2.30 8.42 4.05
N ILE A 52 -3.03 7.35 3.78
CA ILE A 52 -4.25 7.36 2.95
C ILE A 52 -5.50 7.43 3.85
N THR A 53 -5.51 6.66 4.93
CA THR A 53 -6.62 6.59 5.89
C THR A 53 -7.01 7.97 6.44
N LEU A 54 -6.03 8.75 6.90
CA LEU A 54 -6.29 10.03 7.59
C LEU A 54 -6.80 11.14 6.67
N PRO A 55 -6.24 11.36 5.45
CA PRO A 55 -6.84 12.28 4.49
C PRO A 55 -8.29 11.95 4.15
N LEU A 56 -8.64 10.67 3.95
CA LEU A 56 -10.02 10.26 3.68
C LEU A 56 -10.92 10.44 4.90
N SER A 57 -10.45 10.11 6.11
CA SER A 57 -11.19 10.38 7.35
C SER A 57 -11.50 11.86 7.51
N ARG A 58 -10.55 12.76 7.21
CA ARG A 58 -10.75 14.21 7.24
C ARG A 58 -11.80 14.69 6.23
N ARG A 59 -12.02 13.96 5.14
CA ARG A 59 -13.03 14.24 4.11
C ARG A 59 -14.40 13.68 4.47
N GLY A 60 -14.54 13.00 5.62
CA GLY A 60 -15.82 12.55 6.16
C GLY A 60 -16.12 11.06 5.96
N TYR A 61 -15.19 10.28 5.42
CA TYR A 61 -15.34 8.82 5.37
C TYR A 61 -15.14 8.20 6.76
N GLU A 62 -15.96 7.21 7.09
CA GLU A 62 -15.70 6.32 8.22
C GLU A 62 -14.58 5.36 7.83
N MET A 63 -13.44 5.39 8.55
CA MET A 63 -12.24 4.68 8.13
C MET A 63 -11.85 3.56 9.08
N ILE A 64 -11.56 2.38 8.51
CA ILE A 64 -10.90 1.27 9.20
C ILE A 64 -9.54 1.06 8.54
N GLY A 65 -8.44 1.39 9.24
CA GLY A 65 -7.08 1.06 8.82
C GLY A 65 -6.65 -0.29 9.36
N VAL A 66 -6.15 -1.16 8.50
CA VAL A 66 -5.64 -2.49 8.88
C VAL A 66 -4.18 -2.60 8.48
N ASP A 67 -3.31 -2.93 9.44
CA ASP A 67 -1.92 -3.26 9.19
C ASP A 67 -1.42 -4.35 10.15
N ARG A 68 -0.39 -5.09 9.74
CA ARG A 68 0.23 -6.09 10.60
C ARG A 68 1.21 -5.51 11.62
N SER A 69 1.75 -4.32 11.34
CA SER A 69 2.77 -3.66 12.15
C SER A 69 2.13 -2.84 13.26
N PHE A 70 2.36 -3.24 14.51
CA PHE A 70 1.94 -2.48 15.67
C PHE A 70 2.57 -1.08 15.69
N ASP A 71 3.85 -0.98 15.31
CA ASP A 71 4.61 0.28 15.35
C ASP A 71 4.03 1.29 14.33
N MET A 72 3.70 0.82 13.10
CA MET A 72 3.04 1.68 12.10
C MET A 72 1.67 2.17 12.59
N LEU A 73 0.86 1.27 13.16
CA LEU A 73 -0.45 1.62 13.68
C LEU A 73 -0.38 2.54 14.92
N SER A 74 0.68 2.46 15.70
CA SER A 74 0.88 3.39 16.82
C SER A 74 1.04 4.81 16.32
N ILE A 75 1.83 5.03 15.26
CA ILE A 75 1.99 6.34 14.62
C ILE A 75 0.67 6.79 13.97
N ALA A 76 -0.05 5.88 13.31
CA ALA A 76 -1.33 6.21 12.70
C ALA A 76 -2.35 6.70 13.74
N ARG A 77 -2.43 6.04 14.91
CA ARG A 77 -3.30 6.45 16.02
C ARG A 77 -2.89 7.79 16.63
N GLU A 78 -1.60 8.01 16.85
CA GLU A 78 -1.06 9.29 17.33
C GLU A 78 -1.45 10.43 16.38
N LYS A 79 -1.20 10.26 15.09
CA LYS A 79 -1.59 11.24 14.05
C LYS A 79 -3.12 11.48 14.01
N ALA A 80 -3.93 10.43 14.11
CA ALA A 80 -5.40 10.56 14.17
C ALA A 80 -5.84 11.38 15.39
N GLN A 81 -5.27 11.09 16.56
CA GLN A 81 -5.54 11.81 17.80
C GLN A 81 -5.15 13.29 17.70
N ASP A 82 -3.97 13.59 17.17
CA ASP A 82 -3.47 14.97 17.00
C ASP A 82 -4.35 15.78 16.03
N MET A 83 -4.93 15.11 15.03
CA MET A 83 -5.84 15.72 14.06
C MET A 83 -7.30 15.75 14.54
N GLY A 84 -7.64 15.12 15.67
CA GLY A 84 -9.02 14.99 16.16
C GLY A 84 -9.91 14.13 15.25
N LEU A 85 -9.33 13.12 14.56
CA LEU A 85 -10.03 12.24 13.64
C LEU A 85 -10.42 10.92 14.32
N ASP A 86 -11.63 10.43 14.00
CA ASP A 86 -12.13 9.16 14.50
C ASP A 86 -11.95 8.06 13.44
N ALA A 87 -10.72 7.53 13.35
CA ALA A 87 -10.39 6.41 12.49
C ALA A 87 -10.03 5.18 13.32
N MET A 88 -10.63 4.04 13.01
CA MET A 88 -10.34 2.77 13.69
C MET A 88 -9.08 2.14 13.09
N PHE A 89 -8.18 1.63 13.95
CA PHE A 89 -6.97 0.92 13.50
C PHE A 89 -6.89 -0.47 14.11
N LEU A 90 -6.81 -1.49 13.24
CA LEU A 90 -6.79 -2.90 13.60
C LEU A 90 -5.45 -3.55 13.23
N GLN A 91 -4.82 -4.20 14.21
CA GLN A 91 -3.60 -4.97 13.94
C GLN A 91 -3.96 -6.37 13.45
N GLN A 92 -3.86 -6.60 12.13
CA GLN A 92 -4.16 -7.89 11.52
C GLN A 92 -3.24 -8.18 10.33
N ASP A 93 -2.91 -9.46 10.11
CA ASP A 93 -2.33 -9.91 8.84
C ASP A 93 -3.47 -10.11 7.82
N LEU A 94 -3.33 -9.58 6.62
CA LEU A 94 -4.34 -9.68 5.55
C LEU A 94 -4.72 -11.13 5.21
N LYS A 95 -3.83 -12.08 5.47
CA LYS A 95 -4.11 -13.51 5.29
C LYS A 95 -5.20 -14.03 6.22
N ASN A 96 -5.36 -13.37 7.36
CA ASN A 96 -6.31 -13.74 8.41
C ASN A 96 -7.28 -12.57 8.70
N LEU A 97 -7.51 -11.70 7.71
CA LEU A 97 -8.41 -10.55 7.86
C LEU A 97 -9.75 -11.00 8.43
N ASP A 98 -10.18 -10.35 9.49
CA ASP A 98 -11.47 -10.60 10.15
C ASP A 98 -12.07 -9.27 10.62
N LEU A 99 -13.23 -8.92 10.07
CA LEU A 99 -13.96 -7.70 10.37
C LEU A 99 -15.33 -8.08 10.94
N TYR A 100 -15.86 -7.23 11.80
CA TYR A 100 -17.18 -7.47 12.43
C TYR A 100 -18.37 -7.22 11.48
N GLY A 101 -18.12 -6.65 10.30
CA GLY A 101 -19.15 -6.33 9.30
C GLY A 101 -18.55 -6.12 7.93
N SER A 102 -19.40 -5.74 7.00
CA SER A 102 -19.01 -5.38 5.64
C SER A 102 -18.67 -3.89 5.53
N CYS A 103 -17.89 -3.56 4.52
CA CYS A 103 -17.51 -2.19 4.15
C CYS A 103 -17.99 -1.89 2.74
N ASP A 104 -18.33 -0.63 2.48
CA ASP A 104 -18.75 -0.17 1.15
C ASP A 104 -17.57 -0.15 0.16
N ALA A 105 -16.38 0.14 0.66
CA ALA A 105 -15.17 0.13 -0.14
C ALA A 105 -13.97 -0.47 0.60
N PHE A 106 -13.08 -1.07 -0.17
CA PHE A 106 -11.75 -1.48 0.26
C PHE A 106 -10.68 -0.72 -0.50
N LEU A 107 -9.61 -0.39 0.19
CA LEU A 107 -8.39 0.18 -0.38
C LEU A 107 -7.20 -0.73 -0.05
N CYS A 108 -6.19 -0.74 -0.91
CA CYS A 108 -4.85 -1.24 -0.58
C CYS A 108 -3.85 -0.43 -1.41
N MET A 109 -3.46 0.71 -0.90
CA MET A 109 -2.70 1.70 -1.65
C MET A 109 -1.20 1.63 -1.33
N ILE A 110 -0.41 2.25 -2.20
CA ILE A 110 1.05 2.35 -2.07
C ILE A 110 1.71 0.97 -1.95
N ASP A 111 1.43 0.13 -2.99
CA ASP A 111 2.04 -1.19 -3.25
C ASP A 111 1.93 -2.25 -2.12
N GLY A 112 0.93 -2.12 -1.24
CA GLY A 112 0.71 -3.08 -0.15
C GLY A 112 0.61 -4.54 -0.63
N PHE A 113 -0.04 -4.79 -1.76
CA PHE A 113 -0.19 -6.14 -2.30
C PHE A 113 1.07 -6.73 -2.93
N ASN A 114 2.09 -5.93 -3.29
CA ASN A 114 3.35 -6.50 -3.73
C ASN A 114 4.06 -7.32 -2.64
N TYR A 115 3.75 -7.07 -1.35
CA TYR A 115 4.24 -7.85 -0.21
C TYR A 115 3.54 -9.21 -0.04
N ILE A 116 2.48 -9.47 -0.78
CA ILE A 116 1.86 -10.80 -0.85
C ILE A 116 2.58 -11.61 -1.92
N LEU A 117 3.59 -12.36 -1.50
CA LEU A 117 4.56 -13.01 -2.40
C LEU A 117 3.99 -14.18 -3.20
N ASN A 118 2.88 -14.76 -2.76
CA ASN A 118 2.27 -15.94 -3.39
C ASN A 118 0.92 -15.55 -4.02
N PRO A 119 0.75 -15.71 -5.36
CA PRO A 119 -0.49 -15.39 -6.05
C PRO A 119 -1.73 -16.10 -5.51
N ASN A 120 -1.59 -17.35 -5.04
CA ASN A 120 -2.71 -18.07 -4.45
C ASN A 120 -3.12 -17.47 -3.07
N THR A 121 -2.16 -16.90 -2.34
CA THR A 121 -2.48 -16.16 -1.11
C THR A 121 -3.24 -14.89 -1.43
N LEU A 122 -2.82 -14.14 -2.44
CA LEU A 122 -3.54 -12.93 -2.90
C LEU A 122 -4.97 -13.29 -3.37
N TYR A 123 -5.14 -14.40 -4.12
CA TYR A 123 -6.46 -14.91 -4.48
C TYR A 123 -7.34 -15.17 -3.24
N LYS A 124 -6.81 -15.84 -2.21
CA LYS A 124 -7.57 -16.14 -0.99
C LYS A 124 -7.99 -14.87 -0.25
N ILE A 125 -7.10 -13.88 -0.18
CA ILE A 125 -7.39 -12.56 0.41
C ILE A 125 -8.51 -11.87 -0.39
N ALA A 126 -8.35 -11.73 -1.70
CA ALA A 126 -9.34 -11.10 -2.57
C ALA A 126 -10.71 -11.80 -2.49
N LYS A 127 -10.72 -13.14 -2.51
CA LYS A 127 -11.95 -13.94 -2.36
C LYS A 127 -12.62 -13.70 -1.02
N ARG A 128 -11.87 -13.72 0.10
CA ARG A 128 -12.43 -13.48 1.44
C ARG A 128 -13.02 -12.08 1.53
N ILE A 129 -12.35 -11.07 1.02
CA ILE A 129 -12.87 -9.70 0.99
C ILE A 129 -14.18 -9.67 0.20
N LYS A 130 -14.19 -10.18 -1.04
CA LYS A 130 -15.39 -10.17 -1.90
C LYS A 130 -16.57 -10.91 -1.30
N THR A 131 -16.33 -12.04 -0.62
CA THR A 131 -17.41 -12.91 -0.14
C THR A 131 -17.89 -12.65 1.27
N CYS A 132 -17.03 -12.00 2.11
CA CYS A 132 -17.33 -11.86 3.54
C CYS A 132 -17.44 -10.41 4.01
N PHE A 133 -16.74 -9.49 3.34
CA PHE A 133 -16.55 -8.15 3.91
C PHE A 133 -16.87 -7.00 2.95
N LEU A 134 -16.92 -7.22 1.64
CA LEU A 134 -17.32 -6.19 0.69
C LEU A 134 -18.84 -6.23 0.48
N GLU A 135 -19.49 -5.08 0.63
CA GLU A 135 -20.91 -4.96 0.28
C GLU A 135 -21.18 -5.43 -1.16
N PRO A 136 -22.38 -5.97 -1.47
CA PRO A 136 -22.69 -6.49 -2.81
C PRO A 136 -22.37 -5.51 -3.95
N ASP A 137 -22.63 -4.23 -3.72
CA ASP A 137 -22.38 -3.13 -4.66
C ASP A 137 -21.09 -2.36 -4.35
N GLY A 138 -20.24 -2.93 -3.49
CA GLY A 138 -19.00 -2.31 -3.05
C GLY A 138 -17.91 -2.31 -4.10
N ILE A 139 -16.87 -1.51 -3.84
CA ILE A 139 -15.74 -1.28 -4.73
C ILE A 139 -14.41 -1.56 -4.03
N PHE A 140 -13.44 -2.10 -4.75
CA PHE A 140 -12.09 -2.29 -4.23
C PHE A 140 -11.10 -1.57 -5.12
N VAL A 141 -10.41 -0.58 -4.56
CA VAL A 141 -9.36 0.20 -5.23
C VAL A 141 -8.01 -0.18 -4.63
N PHE A 142 -7.06 -0.54 -5.47
CA PHE A 142 -5.71 -0.86 -5.01
C PHE A 142 -4.68 -0.53 -6.08
N ASP A 143 -3.42 -0.45 -5.70
CA ASP A 143 -2.34 -0.27 -6.63
C ASP A 143 -1.18 -1.23 -6.37
N LEU A 144 -0.34 -1.38 -7.37
CA LEU A 144 0.91 -2.13 -7.29
C LEU A 144 2.06 -1.36 -7.94
N SER A 145 3.23 -1.49 -7.36
CA SER A 145 4.48 -1.26 -8.10
C SER A 145 4.49 -2.19 -9.30
N SER A 146 4.63 -1.64 -10.49
CA SER A 146 4.55 -2.38 -11.74
C SER A 146 5.70 -3.38 -11.88
N ARG A 147 5.53 -4.37 -12.75
CA ARG A 147 6.64 -5.24 -13.11
C ARG A 147 7.80 -4.45 -13.73
N TYR A 148 7.52 -3.44 -14.55
CA TYR A 148 8.54 -2.57 -15.11
C TYR A 148 9.38 -1.91 -14.02
N LYS A 149 8.74 -1.31 -13.00
CA LYS A 149 9.47 -0.72 -11.85
C LYS A 149 10.33 -1.75 -11.15
N LEU A 150 9.77 -2.91 -10.79
CA LEU A 150 10.48 -3.91 -9.98
C LEU A 150 11.58 -4.64 -10.72
N CYS A 151 11.42 -4.88 -12.04
CA CYS A 151 12.41 -5.57 -12.88
C CYS A 151 13.45 -4.62 -13.47
N ASN A 152 12.98 -3.53 -14.09
CA ASN A 152 13.79 -2.73 -15.00
C ASN A 152 14.33 -1.46 -14.35
N PHE A 153 13.52 -0.79 -13.52
CA PHE A 153 13.93 0.46 -12.92
C PHE A 153 14.72 0.28 -11.62
N ILE A 154 14.17 -0.45 -10.65
CA ILE A 154 14.85 -0.65 -9.37
C ILE A 154 15.62 -1.97 -9.29
N GLY A 155 15.17 -3.00 -10.02
CA GLY A 155 15.80 -4.32 -9.98
C GLY A 155 17.27 -4.26 -10.42
N ASN A 156 18.15 -4.86 -9.59
CA ASN A 156 19.61 -4.89 -9.76
C ASN A 156 20.30 -3.53 -9.77
N ASN A 157 19.64 -2.48 -9.31
CA ASN A 157 20.20 -1.13 -9.14
C ASN A 157 20.42 -0.82 -7.66
N THR A 158 21.34 0.09 -7.40
CA THR A 158 21.59 0.64 -6.06
C THR A 158 21.34 2.15 -6.11
N PHE A 159 20.58 2.64 -5.14
CA PHE A 159 20.29 4.05 -4.96
C PHE A 159 20.91 4.50 -3.64
N VAL A 160 21.42 5.72 -3.62
CA VAL A 160 22.01 6.34 -2.44
C VAL A 160 21.34 7.69 -2.22
N HIS A 161 20.96 7.95 -0.99
CA HIS A 161 20.49 9.24 -0.53
C HIS A 161 21.50 9.78 0.49
N ASP A 162 22.02 10.98 0.23
CA ASP A 162 22.96 11.68 1.12
C ASP A 162 22.29 12.98 1.59
N GLY A 163 21.61 12.89 2.73
CA GLY A 163 20.95 14.03 3.37
C GLY A 163 21.64 14.41 4.69
N ASP A 164 21.34 15.61 5.20
CA ASP A 164 21.99 16.20 6.38
C ASP A 164 21.88 15.35 7.65
N ASP A 165 20.73 14.70 7.85
CA ASP A 165 20.44 13.91 9.05
C ASP A 165 20.30 12.41 8.78
N ILE A 166 20.09 12.03 7.52
CA ILE A 166 19.86 10.63 7.11
C ILE A 166 20.65 10.34 5.84
N PHE A 167 21.52 9.36 5.93
CA PHE A 167 22.09 8.70 4.76
C PHE A 167 21.48 7.32 4.64
N TYR A 168 21.09 6.89 3.41
CA TYR A 168 20.75 5.51 3.16
C TYR A 168 21.29 4.99 1.84
N ALA A 169 21.61 3.70 1.82
CA ALA A 169 21.90 2.93 0.61
C ALA A 169 20.76 1.91 0.43
N TRP A 170 20.18 1.90 -0.75
CA TRP A 170 19.09 1.03 -1.14
C TRP A 170 19.54 0.14 -2.28
N GLU A 171 19.91 -1.10 -1.94
CA GLU A 171 20.37 -2.12 -2.87
C GLU A 171 19.21 -3.04 -3.26
N ASN A 172 19.08 -3.34 -4.56
CA ASN A 172 17.98 -4.14 -5.06
C ASN A 172 18.49 -5.31 -5.89
N LYS A 173 17.78 -6.44 -5.79
CA LYS A 173 18.04 -7.61 -6.61
C LYS A 173 16.73 -8.23 -7.09
N TYR A 174 16.60 -8.32 -8.40
CA TYR A 174 15.46 -8.98 -9.03
C TYR A 174 15.81 -10.42 -9.41
N TYR A 175 14.90 -11.34 -9.10
CA TYR A 175 15.00 -12.76 -9.39
C TYR A 175 13.92 -13.16 -10.40
N GLU A 176 14.30 -13.32 -11.68
CA GLU A 176 13.36 -13.63 -12.78
C GLU A 176 12.57 -14.90 -12.54
N ASN A 177 13.21 -15.98 -12.06
CA ASN A 177 12.57 -17.27 -11.85
C ASN A 177 11.41 -17.25 -10.85
N THR A 178 11.48 -16.37 -9.86
CA THR A 178 10.46 -16.23 -8.80
C THR A 178 9.64 -14.97 -8.94
N LYS A 179 10.00 -14.08 -9.86
CA LYS A 179 9.41 -12.74 -10.03
C LYS A 179 9.47 -11.90 -8.76
N MET A 180 10.53 -12.05 -7.97
CA MET A 180 10.73 -11.35 -6.71
C MET A 180 11.77 -10.25 -6.87
N CYS A 181 11.46 -9.08 -6.29
CA CYS A 181 12.42 -8.02 -6.07
C CYS A 181 12.75 -7.96 -4.58
N GLU A 182 14.01 -8.19 -4.24
CA GLU A 182 14.55 -8.09 -2.89
C GLU A 182 15.25 -6.75 -2.75
N MET A 183 14.94 -6.05 -1.67
CA MET A 183 15.42 -4.71 -1.40
C MET A 183 16.09 -4.69 -0.03
N TYR A 184 17.31 -4.20 0.02
CA TYR A 184 18.06 -3.97 1.26
C TYR A 184 18.29 -2.48 1.45
N LEU A 185 17.68 -1.92 2.47
CA LEU A 185 17.86 -0.52 2.85
C LEU A 185 18.75 -0.46 4.09
N ASN A 186 19.90 0.18 3.96
CA ASN A 186 20.80 0.44 5.07
C ASN A 186 20.73 1.92 5.41
N PHE A 187 20.18 2.24 6.58
CA PHE A 187 20.03 3.59 7.07
C PHE A 187 21.14 3.95 8.06
N PHE A 188 21.61 5.18 7.97
CA PHE A 188 22.50 5.82 8.93
C PHE A 188 21.84 7.13 9.35
N VAL A 189 21.30 7.17 10.54
CA VAL A 189 20.60 8.34 11.09
C VAL A 189 21.48 9.03 12.09
N LYS A 190 21.64 10.34 11.94
CA LYS A 190 22.45 11.16 12.84
C LYS A 190 21.96 11.06 14.29
N SER A 191 22.87 10.82 15.19
CA SER A 191 22.58 10.66 16.62
C SER A 191 23.74 11.22 17.45
N GLY A 192 23.56 12.40 18.01
CA GLY A 192 24.61 13.12 18.72
C GLY A 192 25.80 13.44 17.81
N LYS A 193 27.00 12.93 18.14
CA LYS A 193 28.24 13.11 17.34
C LYS A 193 28.50 12.01 16.33
N GLY A 194 27.59 11.07 16.16
CA GLY A 194 27.77 9.92 15.26
C GLY A 194 26.49 9.54 14.55
N TYR A 195 26.47 8.33 13.99
CA TYR A 195 25.31 7.79 13.29
C TYR A 195 24.86 6.48 13.93
N GLN A 196 23.55 6.30 13.97
CA GLN A 196 22.95 5.03 14.32
C GLN A 196 22.59 4.30 13.03
N ARG A 197 23.14 3.08 12.84
CA ARG A 197 22.85 2.22 11.71
C ARG A 197 21.72 1.25 12.05
N PHE A 198 20.81 1.05 11.10
CA PHE A 198 19.88 -0.07 11.06
C PHE A 198 19.58 -0.44 9.59
N GLY A 199 19.05 -1.63 9.39
CA GLY A 199 18.73 -2.12 8.05
C GLY A 199 17.32 -2.68 7.99
N GLU A 200 16.70 -2.53 6.82
CA GLU A 200 15.42 -3.14 6.48
C GLU A 200 15.59 -4.03 5.25
N ARG A 201 14.86 -5.14 5.24
CA ARG A 201 14.80 -6.04 4.11
C ARG A 201 13.35 -6.18 3.67
N HIS A 202 13.09 -5.83 2.43
CA HIS A 202 11.78 -5.96 1.81
C HIS A 202 11.85 -6.98 0.68
N LEU A 203 10.75 -7.69 0.48
CA LEU A 203 10.59 -8.62 -0.63
C LEU A 203 9.23 -8.35 -1.24
N GLN A 204 9.21 -8.04 -2.54
CA GLN A 204 8.00 -7.74 -3.29
C GLN A 204 7.89 -8.68 -4.50
N HIS A 205 6.66 -9.11 -4.80
CA HIS A 205 6.36 -9.87 -6.01
C HIS A 205 5.98 -8.94 -7.15
N ALA A 206 6.62 -9.13 -8.31
CA ALA A 206 6.39 -8.35 -9.52
C ALA A 206 5.23 -8.94 -10.33
N TYR A 207 4.00 -8.68 -9.90
CA TYR A 207 2.80 -9.11 -10.60
C TYR A 207 2.68 -8.46 -11.97
N THR A 208 2.20 -9.22 -12.96
CA THR A 208 1.73 -8.66 -14.23
C THR A 208 0.27 -8.22 -14.11
N GLU A 209 -0.15 -7.31 -15.00
CA GLU A 209 -1.53 -6.85 -15.07
C GLU A 209 -2.51 -8.01 -15.29
N ASP A 210 -2.18 -8.94 -16.19
CA ASP A 210 -3.01 -10.12 -16.48
C ASP A 210 -3.13 -11.06 -15.28
N GLU A 211 -2.04 -11.25 -14.51
CA GLU A 211 -2.09 -12.05 -13.27
C GLU A 211 -3.05 -11.43 -12.26
N ILE A 212 -3.00 -10.12 -12.06
CA ILE A 212 -3.90 -9.42 -11.13
C ILE A 212 -5.36 -9.52 -11.60
N LYS A 213 -5.64 -9.20 -12.85
CA LYS A 213 -7.00 -9.33 -13.40
C LYS A 213 -7.55 -10.73 -13.22
N LYS A 214 -6.76 -11.76 -13.57
CA LYS A 214 -7.15 -13.16 -13.40
C LYS A 214 -7.43 -13.52 -11.93
N ILE A 215 -6.59 -13.08 -11.01
CA ILE A 215 -6.75 -13.34 -9.57
C ILE A 215 -8.07 -12.78 -9.07
N PHE A 216 -8.35 -11.51 -9.34
CA PHE A 216 -9.54 -10.84 -8.82
C PHE A 216 -10.83 -11.32 -9.49
N LEU A 217 -10.85 -11.53 -10.81
CA LEU A 217 -11.98 -12.15 -11.50
C LEU A 217 -12.27 -13.55 -10.95
N SER A 218 -11.22 -14.37 -10.74
CA SER A 218 -11.39 -15.70 -10.13
C SER A 218 -11.86 -15.64 -8.68
N ALA A 219 -11.60 -14.56 -7.96
CA ALA A 219 -12.06 -14.33 -6.59
C ALA A 219 -13.55 -13.94 -6.50
N GLY A 220 -14.20 -13.65 -7.65
CA GLY A 220 -15.64 -13.36 -7.72
C GLY A 220 -15.97 -11.89 -8.02
N PHE A 221 -14.98 -11.06 -8.31
CA PHE A 221 -15.25 -9.73 -8.85
C PHE A 221 -15.73 -9.83 -10.30
N SER A 222 -16.72 -9.05 -10.67
CA SER A 222 -17.33 -9.10 -12.01
C SER A 222 -16.54 -8.30 -13.05
N GLN A 223 -15.77 -7.31 -12.60
CA GLN A 223 -14.97 -6.40 -13.43
C GLN A 223 -13.69 -6.02 -12.71
N VAL A 224 -12.59 -5.94 -13.47
CA VAL A 224 -11.31 -5.42 -12.97
C VAL A 224 -10.71 -4.51 -14.04
N ASP A 225 -10.74 -3.22 -13.76
CA ASP A 225 -10.13 -2.19 -14.60
C ASP A 225 -8.74 -1.83 -14.09
N SER A 226 -7.92 -1.27 -14.97
CA SER A 226 -6.55 -0.84 -14.66
C SER A 226 -6.27 0.50 -15.30
N PHE A 227 -5.51 1.34 -14.58
CA PHE A 227 -5.20 2.73 -14.97
C PHE A 227 -3.73 3.07 -14.71
N SER A 228 -3.19 3.99 -15.51
CA SER A 228 -1.97 4.71 -15.17
C SER A 228 -2.20 5.52 -13.88
N PRO A 229 -1.18 5.69 -13.02
CA PRO A 229 -1.37 6.31 -11.70
C PRO A 229 -1.89 7.74 -11.82
N LEU A 230 -2.86 8.09 -10.96
CA LEU A 230 -3.48 9.41 -10.87
C LEU A 230 -4.18 9.88 -12.16
N THR A 231 -4.53 8.95 -13.05
CA THR A 231 -5.27 9.22 -14.30
C THR A 231 -6.35 8.16 -14.53
N PHE A 232 -7.15 8.34 -15.59
CA PHE A 232 -8.08 7.33 -16.07
C PHE A 232 -7.62 6.70 -17.39
N ASP A 233 -6.37 6.96 -17.78
CA ASP A 233 -5.79 6.39 -18.99
C ASP A 233 -5.42 4.91 -18.75
N LYS A 234 -5.34 4.14 -19.85
CA LYS A 234 -4.84 2.76 -19.79
C LYS A 234 -3.37 2.75 -19.35
N PRO A 235 -2.95 1.72 -18.61
CA PRO A 235 -1.56 1.58 -18.22
C PRO A 235 -0.61 1.59 -19.42
N LYS A 236 0.52 2.29 -19.27
CA LYS A 236 1.64 2.30 -20.22
C LYS A 236 2.67 1.25 -19.81
N ALA A 237 3.45 0.81 -20.78
CA ALA A 237 4.45 -0.25 -20.56
C ALA A 237 5.54 0.13 -19.55
N ASP A 238 5.81 1.41 -19.39
CA ASP A 238 6.83 2.00 -18.52
C ASP A 238 6.28 2.68 -17.26
N ASP A 239 4.97 2.54 -17.02
CA ASP A 239 4.39 3.04 -15.76
C ASP A 239 5.06 2.38 -14.55
N MET A 240 5.47 3.19 -13.60
CA MET A 240 6.08 2.71 -12.35
C MET A 240 5.08 2.04 -11.42
N ARG A 241 3.80 2.34 -11.58
CA ARG A 241 2.69 1.91 -10.75
C ARG A 241 1.46 1.70 -11.61
N ILE A 242 0.62 0.74 -11.25
CA ILE A 242 -0.67 0.52 -11.91
C ILE A 242 -1.74 0.52 -10.83
N VAL A 243 -2.81 1.27 -11.06
CA VAL A 243 -3.98 1.30 -10.19
C VAL A 243 -5.04 0.37 -10.74
N TYR A 244 -5.71 -0.36 -9.86
CA TYR A 244 -6.76 -1.31 -10.19
C TYR A 244 -8.05 -0.96 -9.47
N VAL A 245 -9.17 -1.18 -10.15
CA VAL A 245 -10.51 -1.07 -9.58
C VAL A 245 -11.25 -2.38 -9.86
N ALA A 246 -11.67 -3.05 -8.79
CA ALA A 246 -12.43 -4.31 -8.86
C ALA A 246 -13.84 -4.14 -8.25
N LYS A 247 -14.88 -4.67 -8.90
CA LYS A 247 -16.28 -4.60 -8.46
C LYS A 247 -17.08 -5.87 -8.79
#